data_c8bab5845e6731ae8ff77cd07aa91661
#
_entry.id   c8bab5845e6731ae8ff77cd07aa91661
#
_cell.length_a   1.000
_cell.length_b   1.000
_cell.length_c   1.000
_cell.angle_alpha   90.00
_cell.angle_beta   90.00
_cell.angle_gamma   90.00
#
_symmetry.space_group_name_H-M   'P 1'
#
loop_
_entity.id
_entity.type
_entity.pdbx_description
1 polymer ?
#
loop_
_entity_poly.entity_id
_entity_poly.type
_entity_poly.pdbx_seq_one_letter_code
_entity_poly.pdbx_strand_id
1 'polypeptide(L)'
;MADLYVTWADYHTTIERLAVTVHDSGWRFNQIVCIARGGLRVGDTLSRIFKLPLAIISTQSYPGEAGKERGTLTVAKHMTMTTPALGDRALLVDDLVDSGVTLDAVKRHLLETYPVIAEVRTAVLWYKACSTCTPDYHVHHLPESPWIHQPFEPYELMSVSELAERAS
;
A
#
# COMPACT_ATOMS: atom_id res chain seq x y z
N MET A 1 -3.76 12.47 22.00
CA MET A 1 -4.24 12.11 20.64
C MET A 1 -4.77 10.69 20.71
N ALA A 2 -5.99 10.43 20.24
CA ALA A 2 -6.57 9.09 20.28
C ALA A 2 -6.06 8.28 19.07
N ASP A 3 -5.65 7.02 19.31
CA ASP A 3 -5.30 6.09 18.25
C ASP A 3 -6.52 5.73 17.39
N LEU A 4 -6.30 5.38 16.14
CA LEU A 4 -7.33 4.90 15.24
C LEU A 4 -7.31 3.37 15.20
N TYR A 5 -8.40 2.75 15.62
CA TYR A 5 -8.57 1.29 15.56
C TYR A 5 -9.44 0.91 14.36
N VAL A 6 -8.92 0.06 13.49
CA VAL A 6 -9.58 -0.35 12.25
C VAL A 6 -10.03 -1.80 12.38
N THR A 7 -11.33 -2.06 12.18
CA THR A 7 -11.86 -3.42 12.10
C THR A 7 -11.66 -4.01 10.69
N TRP A 8 -11.79 -5.33 10.54
CA TRP A 8 -11.79 -5.97 9.22
C TRP A 8 -12.91 -5.44 8.32
N ALA A 9 -14.10 -5.19 8.89
CA ALA A 9 -15.22 -4.62 8.14
C ALA A 9 -14.91 -3.20 7.63
N ASP A 10 -14.34 -2.34 8.48
CA ASP A 10 -13.93 -0.98 8.12
C ASP A 10 -12.83 -1.01 7.06
N TYR A 11 -11.87 -1.93 7.20
CA TYR A 11 -10.76 -2.08 6.26
C TYR A 11 -11.28 -2.43 4.86
N HIS A 12 -12.16 -3.43 4.74
CA HIS A 12 -12.75 -3.82 3.46
C HIS A 12 -13.62 -2.72 2.85
N THR A 13 -14.48 -2.09 3.65
CA THR A 13 -15.30 -0.96 3.20
C THR A 13 -14.44 0.21 2.71
N THR A 14 -13.30 0.44 3.36
CA THR A 14 -12.36 1.49 2.94
C THR A 14 -11.72 1.15 1.58
N ILE A 15 -11.38 -0.12 1.30
CA ILE A 15 -10.90 -0.52 -0.03
C ILE A 15 -11.98 -0.31 -1.10
N GLU A 16 -13.23 -0.65 -0.81
CA GLU A 16 -14.35 -0.41 -1.75
C GLU A 16 -14.52 1.08 -2.06
N ARG A 17 -14.44 1.93 -1.03
CA ARG A 17 -14.47 3.40 -1.20
C ARG A 17 -13.30 3.91 -2.03
N LEU A 18 -12.10 3.35 -1.85
CA LEU A 18 -10.95 3.70 -2.69
C LEU A 18 -11.20 3.34 -4.16
N ALA A 19 -11.78 2.17 -4.42
CA ALA A 19 -12.14 1.76 -5.77
C ALA A 19 -13.10 2.76 -6.44
N VAL A 20 -14.14 3.21 -5.71
CA VAL A 20 -15.07 4.23 -6.18
C VAL A 20 -14.36 5.55 -6.44
N THR A 21 -13.51 6.01 -5.52
CA THR A 21 -12.73 7.24 -5.68
C THR A 21 -11.87 7.23 -6.94
N VAL A 22 -11.18 6.12 -7.20
CA VAL A 22 -10.35 5.97 -8.40
C VAL A 22 -11.22 5.93 -9.65
N HIS A 23 -12.34 5.19 -9.63
CA HIS A 23 -13.28 5.10 -10.75
C HIS A 23 -13.86 6.47 -11.13
N ASP A 24 -14.33 7.22 -10.16
CA ASP A 24 -14.98 8.52 -10.35
C ASP A 24 -14.03 9.61 -10.86
N SER A 25 -12.71 9.41 -10.67
CA SER A 25 -11.70 10.32 -11.23
C SER A 25 -11.69 10.30 -12.78
N GLY A 26 -12.24 9.26 -13.41
CA GLY A 26 -12.22 9.06 -14.85
C GLY A 26 -10.85 8.67 -15.42
N TRP A 27 -9.81 8.58 -14.60
CA TRP A 27 -8.50 8.14 -15.07
C TRP A 27 -8.52 6.66 -15.47
N ARG A 28 -7.98 6.36 -16.66
CA ARG A 28 -7.90 5.00 -17.18
C ARG A 28 -6.51 4.43 -16.96
N PHE A 29 -6.46 3.25 -16.36
CA PHE A 29 -5.24 2.49 -16.10
C PHE A 29 -5.45 1.03 -16.47
N ASN A 30 -4.37 0.29 -16.65
CA ASN A 30 -4.39 -1.09 -17.14
C ASN A 30 -3.47 -2.03 -16.33
N GLN A 31 -2.90 -1.51 -15.24
CA GLN A 31 -2.06 -2.28 -14.35
C GLN A 31 -2.27 -1.82 -12.90
N ILE A 32 -2.33 -2.77 -11.96
CA ILE A 32 -2.22 -2.50 -10.53
C ILE A 32 -0.88 -3.01 -10.05
N VAL A 33 -0.17 -2.19 -9.29
CA VAL A 33 1.07 -2.54 -8.60
C VAL A 33 0.86 -2.32 -7.12
N CYS A 34 1.03 -3.35 -6.28
CA CYS A 34 0.93 -3.20 -4.85
C CYS A 34 2.29 -3.32 -4.16
N ILE A 35 2.46 -2.56 -3.09
CA ILE A 35 3.66 -2.61 -2.24
C ILE A 35 3.43 -3.69 -1.17
N ALA A 36 4.25 -4.73 -1.17
CA ALA A 36 4.20 -5.75 -0.13
C ALA A 36 4.93 -5.23 1.14
N ARG A 37 4.36 -5.48 2.31
CA ARG A 37 3.20 -6.34 2.62
C ARG A 37 1.89 -5.57 2.77
N GLY A 38 1.91 -4.30 3.23
CA GLY A 38 0.71 -3.54 3.57
C GLY A 38 -0.29 -3.43 2.42
N GLY A 39 0.20 -3.17 1.21
CA GLY A 39 -0.63 -3.02 0.02
C GLY A 39 -1.18 -4.32 -0.58
N LEU A 40 -0.78 -5.51 -0.10
CA LEU A 40 -1.19 -6.79 -0.72
C LEU A 40 -2.71 -6.97 -0.75
N ARG A 41 -3.39 -6.73 0.37
CA ARG A 41 -4.86 -6.88 0.44
C ARG A 41 -5.58 -5.85 -0.40
N VAL A 42 -5.07 -4.62 -0.41
CA VAL A 42 -5.58 -3.53 -1.24
C VAL A 42 -5.43 -3.88 -2.72
N GLY A 43 -4.24 -4.30 -3.13
CA GLY A 43 -3.94 -4.67 -4.51
C GLY A 43 -4.75 -5.86 -5.01
N ASP A 44 -4.86 -6.93 -4.22
CA ASP A 44 -5.67 -8.10 -4.58
C ASP A 44 -7.15 -7.71 -4.77
N THR A 45 -7.71 -6.97 -3.81
CA THR A 45 -9.11 -6.57 -3.88
C THR A 45 -9.38 -5.67 -5.07
N LEU A 46 -8.55 -4.63 -5.29
CA LEU A 46 -8.72 -3.72 -6.42
C LEU A 46 -8.53 -4.42 -7.78
N SER A 47 -7.59 -5.37 -7.88
CA SER A 47 -7.37 -6.12 -9.13
C SER A 47 -8.60 -6.94 -9.52
N ARG A 48 -9.30 -7.51 -8.54
CA ARG A 48 -10.57 -8.22 -8.75
C ARG A 48 -11.71 -7.28 -9.14
N ILE A 49 -11.86 -6.15 -8.45
CA ILE A 49 -12.91 -5.15 -8.72
C ILE A 49 -12.75 -4.59 -10.15
N PHE A 50 -11.55 -4.14 -10.52
CA PHE A 50 -11.27 -3.55 -11.82
C PHE A 50 -11.01 -4.58 -12.93
N LYS A 51 -10.85 -5.88 -12.58
CA LYS A 51 -10.49 -6.98 -13.51
C LYS A 51 -9.20 -6.67 -14.26
N LEU A 52 -8.20 -6.18 -13.55
CA LEU A 52 -6.90 -5.79 -14.08
C LEU A 52 -5.77 -6.65 -13.53
N PRO A 53 -4.66 -6.80 -14.27
CA PRO A 53 -3.48 -7.51 -13.81
C PRO A 53 -2.90 -6.92 -12.51
N LEU A 54 -2.39 -7.79 -11.65
CA LEU A 54 -1.70 -7.43 -10.42
C LEU A 54 -0.19 -7.68 -10.55
N ALA A 55 0.61 -6.69 -10.18
CA ALA A 55 2.02 -6.84 -9.92
C ALA A 55 2.32 -6.54 -8.45
N ILE A 56 3.31 -7.20 -7.88
CA ILE A 56 3.72 -7.08 -6.48
C ILE A 56 5.19 -6.67 -6.44
N ILE A 57 5.46 -5.55 -5.79
CA ILE A 57 6.80 -5.08 -5.50
C ILE A 57 7.01 -5.05 -3.99
N SER A 58 8.16 -5.52 -3.51
CA SER A 58 8.47 -5.47 -2.08
C SER A 58 9.45 -4.35 -1.76
N THR A 59 9.30 -3.81 -0.56
CA THR A 59 10.24 -2.86 0.04
C THR A 59 10.73 -3.41 1.37
N GLN A 60 11.95 -3.07 1.72
CA GLN A 60 12.54 -3.42 3.01
C GLN A 60 13.21 -2.19 3.60
N SER A 61 12.84 -1.84 4.82
CA SER A 61 13.50 -0.83 5.61
C SER A 61 14.42 -1.53 6.62
N TYR A 62 15.70 -1.20 6.60
CA TYR A 62 16.64 -1.64 7.62
C TYR A 62 16.72 -0.57 8.70
N PRO A 63 16.58 -0.92 9.99
CA PRO A 63 16.86 0.04 11.05
C PRO A 63 18.34 0.45 10.94
N GLY A 64 18.60 1.75 10.98
CA GLY A 64 19.97 2.27 10.98
C GLY A 64 20.72 1.79 12.24
N GLU A 65 22.02 1.58 12.13
CA GLU A 65 22.87 1.26 13.28
C GLU A 65 22.78 2.37 14.33
N ALA A 66 22.55 1.98 15.58
CA ALA A 66 22.65 2.83 16.78
C ALA A 66 21.81 4.12 16.81
N GLY A 67 20.53 4.07 16.37
CA GLY A 67 19.53 5.10 16.78
C GLY A 67 19.71 6.51 16.22
N LYS A 68 20.53 6.75 15.20
CA LYS A 68 20.83 8.09 14.68
C LYS A 68 20.58 8.32 13.19
N GLU A 69 20.29 7.29 12.39
CA GLU A 69 19.98 7.47 10.97
C GLU A 69 18.66 6.81 10.62
N ARG A 70 17.86 7.48 9.75
CA ARG A 70 16.71 6.85 9.11
C ARG A 70 17.21 5.63 8.38
N GLY A 71 16.61 4.45 8.65
CA GLY A 71 17.00 3.22 8.02
C GLY A 71 17.00 3.32 6.49
N THR A 72 17.91 2.62 5.84
CA THR A 72 17.99 2.58 4.38
C THR A 72 16.77 1.83 3.84
N LEU A 73 15.98 2.50 2.99
CA LEU A 73 14.90 1.88 2.25
C LEU A 73 15.46 1.20 1.00
N THR A 74 15.20 -0.10 0.86
CA THR A 74 15.52 -0.85 -0.36
C THR A 74 14.24 -1.23 -1.08
N VAL A 75 14.14 -0.91 -2.37
CA VAL A 75 13.08 -1.37 -3.26
C VAL A 75 13.56 -2.61 -4.01
N ALA A 76 12.73 -3.66 -4.08
CA ALA A 76 13.07 -4.88 -4.80
C ALA A 76 13.31 -4.59 -6.28
N LYS A 77 14.36 -5.21 -6.85
CA LYS A 77 14.72 -5.02 -8.25
C LYS A 77 13.67 -5.55 -9.22
N HIS A 78 12.96 -6.61 -8.84
CA HIS A 78 12.01 -7.32 -9.69
C HIS A 78 10.63 -7.36 -9.03
N MET A 79 9.59 -7.33 -9.87
CA MET A 79 8.21 -7.54 -9.47
C MET A 79 7.76 -8.97 -9.81
N THR A 80 6.84 -9.51 -9.00
CA THR A 80 6.05 -10.68 -9.35
C THR A 80 4.73 -10.23 -9.99
N MET A 81 4.33 -10.86 -11.09
CA MET A 81 3.16 -10.43 -11.87
C MET A 81 2.21 -11.59 -12.16
N THR A 82 0.92 -11.30 -12.26
CA THR A 82 -0.11 -12.27 -12.65
C THR A 82 -0.22 -12.44 -14.17
N THR A 83 0.44 -11.59 -14.95
CA THR A 83 0.49 -11.61 -16.42
C THR A 83 1.93 -11.51 -16.91
N PRO A 84 2.25 -11.97 -18.12
CA PRO A 84 3.62 -11.97 -18.64
C PRO A 84 4.16 -10.56 -18.99
N ALA A 85 3.30 -9.57 -19.14
CA ALA A 85 3.69 -8.21 -19.49
C ALA A 85 3.01 -7.17 -18.59
N LEU A 86 3.71 -6.07 -18.33
CA LEU A 86 3.19 -4.91 -17.62
C LEU A 86 2.35 -4.03 -18.55
N GLY A 87 1.32 -3.40 -17.98
CA GLY A 87 0.63 -2.28 -18.61
C GLY A 87 1.45 -0.98 -18.52
N ASP A 88 1.07 -0.01 -19.33
CA ASP A 88 1.76 1.28 -19.43
C ASP A 88 1.24 2.35 -18.45
N ARG A 89 0.05 2.16 -17.86
CA ARG A 89 -0.56 3.04 -16.85
C ARG A 89 -0.85 2.27 -15.58
N ALA A 90 -0.03 2.50 -14.57
CA ALA A 90 -0.04 1.74 -13.33
C ALA A 90 -0.68 2.53 -12.18
N LEU A 91 -1.62 1.89 -11.47
CA LEU A 91 -2.10 2.32 -10.17
C LEU A 91 -1.23 1.66 -9.10
N LEU A 92 -0.36 2.44 -8.44
CA LEU A 92 0.48 2.00 -7.33
C LEU A 92 -0.31 2.12 -6.02
N VAL A 93 -0.48 0.99 -5.32
CA VAL A 93 -1.31 0.95 -4.11
C VAL A 93 -0.54 0.48 -2.89
N ASP A 94 -0.88 1.09 -1.75
CA ASP A 94 -0.47 0.68 -0.42
C ASP A 94 -1.65 0.87 0.55
N ASP A 95 -1.53 0.41 1.80
CA ASP A 95 -2.57 0.63 2.80
C ASP A 95 -2.47 2.02 3.43
N LEU A 96 -1.27 2.47 3.74
CA LEU A 96 -1.01 3.69 4.52
C LEU A 96 0.17 4.47 3.95
N VAL A 97 0.03 5.78 3.89
CA VAL A 97 1.15 6.72 3.73
C VAL A 97 1.40 7.44 5.06
N ASP A 98 2.51 7.11 5.70
CA ASP A 98 2.99 7.78 6.91
C ASP A 98 3.94 8.92 6.53
N SER A 99 5.24 8.66 6.34
CA SER A 99 6.21 9.68 5.91
C SER A 99 6.17 10.00 4.41
N GLY A 100 5.64 9.10 3.60
CA GLY A 100 5.61 9.21 2.13
C GLY A 100 6.88 8.71 1.42
N VAL A 101 7.96 8.45 2.14
CA VAL A 101 9.24 8.06 1.56
C VAL A 101 9.15 6.79 0.73
N THR A 102 8.45 5.78 1.23
CA THR A 102 8.29 4.49 0.53
C THR A 102 7.50 4.65 -0.77
N LEU A 103 6.36 5.33 -0.71
CA LEU A 103 5.49 5.51 -1.86
C LEU A 103 6.20 6.28 -2.99
N ASP A 104 6.91 7.36 -2.64
CA ASP A 104 7.68 8.16 -3.60
C ASP A 104 8.85 7.37 -4.20
N ALA A 105 9.59 6.65 -3.38
CA ALA A 105 10.70 5.82 -3.84
C ALA A 105 10.26 4.72 -4.80
N VAL A 106 9.15 4.04 -4.51
CA VAL A 106 8.61 2.98 -5.38
C VAL A 106 8.07 3.59 -6.67
N LYS A 107 7.33 4.70 -6.62
CA LYS A 107 6.84 5.40 -7.82
C LYS A 107 7.99 5.76 -8.76
N ARG A 108 9.06 6.32 -8.23
CA ARG A 108 10.27 6.67 -8.99
C ARG A 108 10.94 5.42 -9.57
N HIS A 109 11.13 4.39 -8.75
CA HIS A 109 11.72 3.13 -9.18
C HIS A 109 10.96 2.49 -10.35
N LEU A 110 9.62 2.50 -10.32
CA LEU A 110 8.79 1.98 -11.40
C LEU A 110 9.04 2.72 -12.71
N LEU A 111 9.04 4.04 -12.68
CA LEU A 111 9.26 4.88 -13.86
C LEU A 111 10.67 4.78 -14.44
N GLU A 112 11.68 4.61 -13.58
CA GLU A 112 13.09 4.50 -14.00
C GLU A 112 13.48 3.10 -14.48
N THR A 113 12.90 2.05 -13.85
CA THR A 113 13.33 0.66 -14.07
C THR A 113 12.52 -0.05 -15.16
N TYR A 114 11.25 0.34 -15.34
CA TYR A 114 10.33 -0.32 -16.26
C TYR A 114 9.87 0.65 -17.36
N PRO A 115 10.61 0.74 -18.50
CA PRO A 115 10.35 1.72 -19.56
C PRO A 115 8.96 1.61 -20.21
N VAL A 116 8.29 0.46 -20.08
CA VAL A 116 6.92 0.28 -20.54
C VAL A 116 5.91 1.11 -19.73
N ILE A 117 6.21 1.40 -18.46
CA ILE A 117 5.33 2.20 -17.60
C ILE A 117 5.51 3.68 -17.94
N ALA A 118 4.50 4.27 -18.57
CA ALA A 118 4.50 5.68 -18.97
C ALA A 118 3.92 6.60 -17.87
N GLU A 119 2.97 6.10 -17.06
CA GLU A 119 2.30 6.88 -16.02
C GLU A 119 2.07 6.02 -14.77
N VAL A 120 2.33 6.59 -13.60
CA VAL A 120 2.03 6.00 -12.30
C VAL A 120 1.21 6.98 -11.49
N ARG A 121 0.01 6.57 -11.04
CA ARG A 121 -0.73 7.25 -9.98
C ARG A 121 -0.80 6.37 -8.75
N THR A 122 -0.90 7.03 -7.60
CA THR A 122 -0.81 6.40 -6.27
C THR A 122 -2.16 6.40 -5.58
N ALA A 123 -2.49 5.32 -4.88
CA ALA A 123 -3.75 5.17 -4.16
C ALA A 123 -3.53 4.46 -2.82
N VAL A 124 -4.07 5.03 -1.73
CA VAL A 124 -3.94 4.50 -0.38
C VAL A 124 -5.24 4.62 0.41
N LEU A 125 -5.37 3.83 1.47
CA LEU A 125 -6.54 3.90 2.35
C LEU A 125 -6.43 5.09 3.30
N TRP A 126 -5.28 5.26 3.94
CA TRP A 126 -5.00 6.33 4.90
C TRP A 126 -3.76 7.13 4.47
N TYR A 127 -3.88 8.44 4.67
CA TYR A 127 -2.82 9.41 4.38
C TYR A 127 -2.63 10.33 5.58
N LYS A 128 -1.45 10.32 6.19
CA LYS A 128 -1.11 11.16 7.34
C LYS A 128 -0.58 12.52 6.89
N ALA A 129 -0.95 13.57 7.61
CA ALA A 129 -0.52 14.94 7.32
C ALA A 129 0.99 15.17 7.45
N CYS A 130 1.70 14.30 8.21
CA CYS A 130 3.17 14.36 8.32
C CYS A 130 3.90 13.85 7.07
N SER A 131 3.19 13.31 6.08
CA SER A 131 3.79 12.81 4.84
C SER A 131 4.38 13.92 3.99
N THR A 132 5.53 13.64 3.40
CA THR A 132 6.22 14.54 2.45
C THR A 132 5.68 14.44 1.01
N CYS A 133 4.84 13.42 0.72
CA CYS A 133 4.18 13.28 -0.57
C CYS A 133 2.67 13.12 -0.38
N THR A 134 1.90 13.69 -1.30
CA THR A 134 0.44 13.52 -1.36
C THR A 134 0.11 12.41 -2.34
N PRO A 135 -0.62 11.34 -1.94
CA PRO A 135 -1.10 10.34 -2.88
C PRO A 135 -2.13 10.94 -3.83
N ASP A 136 -2.17 10.44 -5.08
CA ASP A 136 -3.15 10.89 -6.07
C ASP A 136 -4.59 10.57 -5.64
N TYR A 137 -4.78 9.44 -4.96
CA TYR A 137 -6.07 9.00 -4.42
C TYR A 137 -5.90 8.50 -2.98
N HIS A 138 -6.81 8.88 -2.11
CA HIS A 138 -6.90 8.37 -0.73
C HIS A 138 -8.34 8.41 -0.24
N VAL A 139 -8.65 7.62 0.77
CA VAL A 139 -9.98 7.62 1.41
C VAL A 139 -10.00 8.53 2.62
N HIS A 140 -9.03 8.38 3.50
CA HIS A 140 -8.95 9.13 4.75
C HIS A 140 -7.66 9.94 4.83
N HIS A 141 -7.80 11.25 4.99
CA HIS A 141 -6.71 12.13 5.41
C HIS A 141 -6.74 12.28 6.93
N LEU A 142 -5.59 12.07 7.57
CA LEU A 142 -5.42 12.09 9.02
C LEU A 142 -4.58 13.31 9.45
N PRO A 143 -5.20 14.44 9.77
CA PRO A 143 -4.49 15.70 10.03
C PRO A 143 -3.63 15.67 11.29
N GLU A 144 -3.99 14.84 12.28
CA GLU A 144 -3.25 14.70 13.54
C GLU A 144 -2.22 13.56 13.52
N SER A 145 -2.13 12.83 12.41
CA SER A 145 -1.20 11.69 12.22
C SER A 145 -1.24 10.65 13.35
N PRO A 146 -2.43 10.16 13.78
CA PRO A 146 -2.56 9.20 14.86
C PRO A 146 -1.86 7.89 14.54
N TRP A 147 -1.60 7.06 15.57
CA TRP A 147 -1.26 5.66 15.34
C TRP A 147 -2.49 4.92 14.81
N ILE A 148 -2.30 4.11 13.77
CA ILE A 148 -3.38 3.30 13.18
C ILE A 148 -3.12 1.85 13.56
N HIS A 149 -4.04 1.27 14.34
CA HIS A 149 -4.06 -0.15 14.65
C HIS A 149 -4.81 -0.89 13.54
N GLN A 150 -4.05 -1.51 12.67
CA GLN A 150 -4.58 -2.28 11.55
C GLN A 150 -5.16 -3.63 12.03
N PRO A 151 -6.20 -4.17 11.39
CA PRO A 151 -6.86 -5.39 11.85
C PRO A 151 -5.96 -6.65 11.77
N PHE A 152 -4.85 -6.58 11.07
CA PHE A 152 -3.86 -7.66 10.96
C PHE A 152 -2.67 -7.53 11.91
N GLU A 153 -2.46 -6.37 12.58
CA GLU A 153 -1.38 -6.20 13.56
C GLU A 153 -1.35 -7.25 14.66
N PRO A 154 -2.50 -7.73 15.20
CA PRO A 154 -2.49 -8.78 16.20
C PRO A 154 -1.76 -10.05 15.78
N TYR A 155 -1.73 -10.36 14.48
CA TYR A 155 -1.00 -11.53 13.96
C TYR A 155 0.52 -11.40 14.04
N GLU A 156 1.04 -10.21 14.17
CA GLU A 156 2.48 -9.97 14.34
C GLU A 156 2.94 -10.30 15.77
N LEU A 157 2.01 -10.28 16.72
CA LEU A 157 2.26 -10.49 18.14
C LEU A 157 1.83 -11.88 18.64
N MET A 158 0.88 -12.52 17.96
CA MET A 158 0.32 -13.82 18.36
C MET A 158 1.22 -14.98 17.95
N SER A 159 1.44 -15.90 18.89
CA SER A 159 2.00 -17.21 18.59
C SER A 159 0.95 -18.17 18.01
N VAL A 160 1.40 -19.22 17.32
CA VAL A 160 0.49 -20.27 16.82
C VAL A 160 -0.24 -20.99 17.98
N SER A 161 0.42 -21.11 19.15
CA SER A 161 -0.19 -21.71 20.34
C SER A 161 -1.38 -20.90 20.84
N GLU A 162 -1.25 -19.57 20.91
CA GLU A 162 -2.36 -18.69 21.31
C GLU A 162 -3.51 -18.72 20.30
N LEU A 163 -3.20 -18.86 18.99
CA LEU A 163 -4.24 -19.04 17.98
C LEU A 163 -4.96 -20.37 18.14
N ALA A 164 -4.27 -21.47 18.48
CA ALA A 164 -4.87 -22.77 18.71
C ALA A 164 -5.84 -22.77 19.91
N GLU A 165 -5.51 -22.06 20.98
CA GLU A 165 -6.39 -21.86 22.14
C GLU A 165 -7.68 -21.10 21.78
N ARG A 166 -7.59 -20.13 20.86
CA ARG A 166 -8.76 -19.36 20.39
C ARG A 166 -9.66 -20.13 19.45
N ALA A 167 -9.14 -21.14 18.76
CA ALA A 167 -9.88 -21.97 17.81
C ALA A 167 -10.56 -23.19 18.46
N SER A 168 -10.28 -23.44 19.76
CA SER A 168 -10.90 -24.50 20.58
C SER A 168 -12.16 -24.02 21.25
#